data_5273fdfaa334083c0366746f86a50971
#
_entry.id   5273fdfaa334083c0366746f86a50971
#
_cell.length_a   1.000
_cell.length_b   1.000
_cell.length_c   1.000
_cell.angle_alpha   90.00
_cell.angle_beta   90.00
_cell.angle_gamma   90.00
#
_symmetry.space_group_name_H-M   'P 1'
#
loop_
_entity.id
_entity.type
_entity.pdbx_description
1 polymer ?
#
loop_
_entity_poly.entity_id
_entity_poly.type
_entity_poly.pdbx_seq_one_letter_code
_entity_poly.pdbx_strand_id
1 'polypeptide(L)'
;MKDLAENNLIRFKRISRKKDAIYANFQVKGVRGGVNFSASITVDISAAEVHPGDVLEKIIDECARIGVKEFKKAEFQFEGLASV
;
A
#
# COMPACT_ATOMS: atom_id res chain seq x y z
N MET A 1 -4.88 -17.24 -15.44
CA MET A 1 -5.82 -17.33 -14.32
C MET A 1 -5.13 -17.10 -13.00
N LYS A 2 -5.71 -16.30 -12.18
CA LYS A 2 -5.13 -16.01 -10.90
C LYS A 2 -5.26 -17.17 -9.95
N ASP A 3 -4.23 -17.41 -9.18
CA ASP A 3 -4.25 -18.43 -8.16
C ASP A 3 -5.21 -18.00 -7.06
N LEU A 4 -6.23 -18.80 -6.84
CA LEU A 4 -7.23 -18.46 -5.84
C LEU A 4 -6.78 -18.73 -4.42
N ALA A 5 -5.70 -19.47 -4.24
CA ALA A 5 -5.18 -19.72 -2.91
C ALA A 5 -4.49 -18.49 -2.32
N GLU A 6 -4.09 -17.58 -3.18
CA GLU A 6 -3.48 -16.35 -2.75
C GLU A 6 -4.32 -15.20 -3.25
N ASN A 7 -5.10 -14.67 -2.36
CA ASN A 7 -6.03 -13.62 -2.72
C ASN A 7 -5.51 -12.30 -2.18
N ASN A 8 -4.51 -11.76 -2.84
CA ASN A 8 -3.90 -10.52 -2.43
C ASN A 8 -4.53 -9.37 -3.17
N LEU A 9 -4.94 -8.38 -2.43
CA LEU A 9 -5.68 -7.27 -3.00
C LEU A 9 -5.20 -5.97 -2.39
N ILE A 10 -4.95 -5.00 -3.24
CA ILE A 10 -4.72 -3.64 -2.80
C ILE A 10 -5.88 -2.79 -3.29
N ARG A 11 -6.41 -1.99 -2.40
CA ARG A 11 -7.58 -1.17 -2.70
C ARG A 11 -7.30 0.27 -2.36
N PHE A 12 -7.61 1.15 -3.28
CA PHE A 12 -7.51 2.58 -3.02
C PHE A 12 -8.62 3.00 -2.08
N LYS A 13 -8.27 3.79 -1.06
CA LYS A 13 -9.24 4.25 -0.08
C LYS A 13 -9.57 5.72 -0.29
N ARG A 14 -8.58 6.57 -0.28
CA ARG A 14 -8.83 8.00 -0.40
C ARG A 14 -7.52 8.76 -0.56
N ILE A 15 -7.67 10.02 -0.92
CA ILE A 15 -6.57 10.98 -0.91
C ILE A 15 -6.70 11.78 0.37
N SER A 16 -5.61 12.00 1.04
CA SER A 16 -5.60 12.84 2.23
C SER A 16 -4.51 13.88 2.10
N ARG A 17 -4.67 14.96 2.85
CA ARG A 17 -3.69 16.03 2.86
C ARG A 17 -3.24 16.23 4.29
N LYS A 18 -1.94 16.38 4.48
CA LYS A 18 -1.39 16.63 5.79
C LYS A 18 -0.26 17.62 5.62
N LYS A 19 -0.41 18.80 6.21
CA LYS A 19 0.53 19.90 6.03
C LYS A 19 0.67 20.19 4.54
N ASP A 20 1.87 20.10 4.01
CA ASP A 20 2.09 20.42 2.60
C ASP A 20 2.14 19.19 1.72
N ALA A 21 1.83 18.04 2.27
CA ALA A 21 1.93 16.80 1.52
C ALA A 21 0.55 16.23 1.22
N ILE A 22 0.45 15.55 0.11
CA ILE A 22 -0.76 14.87 -0.31
C ILE A 22 -0.44 13.39 -0.40
N TYR A 23 -1.32 12.58 0.17
CA TYR A 23 -1.08 11.14 0.26
C TYR A 23 -2.20 10.37 -0.37
N ALA A 24 -1.83 9.28 -1.04
CA ALA A 24 -2.79 8.29 -1.49
C ALA A 24 -2.81 7.17 -0.46
N ASN A 25 -4.00 6.83 0.01
CA ASN A 25 -4.16 5.84 1.06
C ASN A 25 -4.76 4.58 0.48
N PHE A 26 -4.16 3.45 0.82
CA PHE A 26 -4.58 2.15 0.33
C PHE A 26 -4.73 1.18 1.48
N GLN A 27 -5.51 0.14 1.23
CA GLN A 27 -5.59 -0.98 2.15
C GLN A 27 -5.19 -2.25 1.41
N VAL A 28 -4.32 -3.02 2.03
CA VAL A 28 -3.86 -4.28 1.47
C VAL A 28 -4.46 -5.40 2.30
N LYS A 29 -5.03 -6.39 1.63
CA LYS A 29 -5.52 -7.59 2.27
C LYS A 29 -4.97 -8.78 1.55
N GLY A 30 -4.66 -9.82 2.30
CA GLY A 30 -4.15 -11.01 1.68
C GLY A 30 -4.31 -12.23 2.56
N VAL A 31 -4.25 -13.38 1.91
CA VAL A 31 -4.29 -14.68 2.56
C VAL A 31 -3.17 -15.50 1.98
N ARG A 32 -2.36 -16.07 2.84
CA ARG A 32 -1.26 -16.89 2.37
C ARG A 32 -0.86 -17.86 3.45
N GLY A 33 -0.87 -19.14 3.08
CA GLY A 33 -0.40 -20.18 4.00
C GLY A 33 -1.16 -20.22 5.31
N GLY A 34 -2.47 -19.99 5.26
CA GLY A 34 -3.27 -20.00 6.47
C GLY A 34 -3.20 -18.71 7.27
N VAL A 35 -2.52 -17.71 6.76
CA VAL A 35 -2.38 -16.43 7.45
C VAL A 35 -3.18 -15.36 6.71
N ASN A 36 -4.05 -14.70 7.43
CA ASN A 36 -4.77 -13.54 6.91
C ASN A 36 -4.07 -12.29 7.37
N PHE A 37 -3.87 -11.36 6.45
CA PHE A 37 -3.26 -10.11 6.85
C PHE A 37 -3.99 -8.94 6.21
N SER A 38 -3.91 -7.81 6.87
CA SER A 38 -4.38 -6.57 6.28
C SER A 38 -3.50 -5.45 6.81
N ALA A 39 -3.33 -4.44 5.99
CA ALA A 39 -2.48 -3.33 6.35
C ALA A 39 -2.92 -2.09 5.61
N SER A 40 -2.57 -0.94 6.17
CA SER A 40 -2.81 0.34 5.52
C SER A 40 -1.49 0.83 4.95
N ILE A 41 -1.54 1.33 3.74
CA ILE A 41 -0.37 1.91 3.09
C ILE A 41 -0.70 3.34 2.71
N THR A 42 0.18 4.24 3.06
CA THR A 42 0.04 5.65 2.71
C THR A 42 1.25 6.05 1.89
N VAL A 43 1.01 6.56 0.70
CA VAL A 43 2.08 6.93 -0.22
C VAL A 43 2.03 8.42 -0.48
N ASP A 44 3.14 9.10 -0.24
CA ASP A 44 3.27 10.50 -0.61
C ASP A 44 3.26 10.57 -2.13
N ILE A 45 2.33 11.35 -2.68
CA ILE A 45 2.17 11.43 -4.13
C ILE A 45 3.45 11.93 -4.78
N SER A 46 4.22 12.74 -4.09
CA SER A 46 5.47 13.23 -4.67
C SER A 46 6.52 12.12 -4.82
N ALA A 47 6.33 10.99 -4.15
CA ALA A 47 7.23 9.86 -4.33
C ALA A 47 6.98 9.14 -5.64
N ALA A 48 5.80 9.30 -6.20
CA ALA A 48 5.50 8.75 -7.51
C ALA A 48 5.97 9.74 -8.56
N GLU A 49 6.66 9.23 -9.56
CA GLU A 49 7.17 10.12 -10.62
C GLU A 49 6.07 10.36 -11.62
N VAL A 50 5.18 11.28 -11.28
CA VAL A 50 4.07 11.64 -12.14
C VAL A 50 4.15 13.12 -12.44
N HIS A 51 3.55 13.50 -13.55
CA HIS A 51 3.54 14.88 -13.97
C HIS A 51 2.26 15.57 -13.50
N PRO A 52 2.31 16.87 -13.26
CA PRO A 52 1.12 17.58 -12.78
C PRO A 52 -0.09 17.45 -13.69
N GLY A 53 0.13 17.20 -14.97
CA GLY A 53 -0.98 17.07 -15.91
C GLY A 53 -1.53 15.66 -16.01
N ASP A 54 -0.99 14.72 -15.27
CA ASP A 54 -1.45 13.34 -15.35
C ASP A 54 -2.83 13.19 -14.74
N VAL A 55 -3.60 12.26 -15.31
CA VAL A 55 -4.92 11.99 -14.78
C VAL A 55 -4.79 11.31 -13.41
N LEU A 56 -5.81 11.51 -12.59
CA LEU A 56 -5.78 11.01 -11.23
C LEU A 56 -5.61 9.49 -11.18
N GLU A 57 -6.24 8.77 -12.10
CA GLU A 57 -6.12 7.32 -12.12
C GLU A 57 -4.68 6.87 -12.29
N LYS A 58 -3.92 7.57 -13.12
CA LYS A 58 -2.53 7.24 -13.31
C LYS A 58 -1.72 7.51 -12.05
N ILE A 59 -2.00 8.61 -11.39
CA ILE A 59 -1.31 8.94 -10.15
C ILE A 59 -1.57 7.88 -9.09
N ILE A 60 -2.82 7.49 -8.96
CA ILE A 60 -3.18 6.47 -7.98
C ILE A 60 -2.51 5.14 -8.32
N ASP A 61 -2.49 4.77 -9.60
CA ASP A 61 -1.88 3.52 -10.02
C ASP A 61 -0.39 3.49 -9.69
N GLU A 62 0.31 4.58 -9.96
CA GLU A 62 1.73 4.64 -9.66
C GLU A 62 1.98 4.59 -8.16
N CYS A 63 1.16 5.28 -7.39
CA CYS A 63 1.28 5.22 -5.95
C CYS A 63 1.04 3.80 -5.43
N ALA A 64 0.08 3.10 -6.01
CA ALA A 64 -0.18 1.72 -5.61
C ALA A 64 1.03 0.83 -5.87
N ARG A 65 1.67 1.00 -7.02
CA ARG A 65 2.85 0.21 -7.36
C ARG A 65 3.97 0.46 -6.37
N ILE A 66 4.20 1.73 -6.03
CA ILE A 66 5.24 2.08 -5.09
C ILE A 66 4.91 1.52 -3.72
N GLY A 67 3.66 1.66 -3.29
CA GLY A 67 3.27 1.17 -1.98
C GLY A 67 3.46 -0.33 -1.84
N VAL A 68 3.06 -1.08 -2.85
CA VAL A 68 3.21 -2.53 -2.82
C VAL A 68 4.69 -2.91 -2.84
N LYS A 69 5.47 -2.23 -3.67
CA LYS A 69 6.89 -2.53 -3.78
C LYS A 69 7.59 -2.32 -2.45
N GLU A 70 7.33 -1.20 -1.81
CA GLU A 70 7.99 -0.92 -0.54
C GLU A 70 7.45 -1.81 0.57
N PHE A 71 6.16 -2.12 0.53
CA PHE A 71 5.58 -3.02 1.52
C PHE A 71 6.23 -4.39 1.46
N LYS A 72 6.50 -4.90 0.26
CA LYS A 72 7.12 -6.21 0.12
C LYS A 72 8.56 -6.20 0.60
N LYS A 73 9.22 -5.07 0.55
CA LYS A 73 10.61 -4.97 0.99
C LYS A 73 10.72 -4.74 2.49
N ALA A 74 9.64 -4.38 3.13
CA ALA A 74 9.69 -4.03 4.54
C ALA A 74 10.00 -5.25 5.39
N GLU A 75 10.77 -5.02 6.43
CA GLU A 75 11.08 -6.03 7.43
C GLU A 75 10.39 -5.64 8.70
N PHE A 76 9.72 -6.61 9.30
CA PHE A 76 8.94 -6.34 10.48
C PHE A 76 9.58 -6.99 11.69
N GLN A 77 9.54 -6.28 12.80
CA GLN A 77 9.98 -6.81 14.07
C GLN A 77 8.77 -7.21 14.88
N PHE A 78 8.88 -8.36 15.50
CA PHE A 78 7.81 -8.83 16.37
C PHE A 78 7.99 -8.24 17.76
N GLU A 79 7.01 -7.44 18.18
CA GLU A 79 6.99 -6.90 19.53
C GLU A 79 5.82 -7.53 20.24
N GLY A 80 6.05 -8.69 20.75
CA GLY A 80 4.99 -9.42 21.40
C GLY A 80 5.28 -9.63 22.87
N LEU A 81 4.74 -10.71 23.38
CA LEU A 81 4.88 -11.00 24.79
C LEU A 81 6.31 -11.19 25.22
N ALA A 82 7.15 -11.64 24.30
CA ALA A 82 8.54 -11.91 24.63
C ALA A 82 9.32 -10.65 24.91
N SER A 83 8.84 -9.51 24.45
CA SER A 83 9.53 -8.27 24.67
C SER A 83 9.21 -7.61 25.99
N VAL A 84 8.31 -8.21 26.73
CA VAL A 84 7.88 -7.68 28.01
C VAL A 84 8.92 -7.93 29.08
#